data_fe9c72ee3949bab6cc3a694bcec1f0e7
#
_entry.id   fe9c72ee3949bab6cc3a694bcec1f0e7
#
_cell.length_a   1.000
_cell.length_b   1.000
_cell.length_c   1.000
_cell.angle_alpha   90.00
_cell.angle_beta   90.00
_cell.angle_gamma   90.00
#
_symmetry.space_group_name_H-M   'P 1'
#
loop_
_entity.id
_entity.type
_entity.pdbx_description
1 polymer ?
#
loop_
_entity_poly.entity_id
_entity_poly.type
_entity_poly.pdbx_seq_one_letter_code
_entity_poly.pdbx_strand_id
1 'polypeptide(L)' 'MKILVIEDDALLLQGLILAMQSEGYVCDGVSTAHEAALSLASNHYSLIVLDLGLPDEDGLHFLSRMRREKMTQ' A
#
# COMPACT_ATOMS: atom_id res chain seq x y z
N MET A 1 -14.68 -3.64 1.23
CA MET A 1 -13.55 -3.08 0.46
C MET A 1 -12.25 -3.38 1.19
N LYS A 2 -11.26 -3.88 0.49
CA LYS A 2 -9.94 -4.18 1.06
C LYS A 2 -8.94 -3.12 0.59
N ILE A 3 -8.22 -2.52 1.53
CA ILE A 3 -7.33 -1.39 1.29
C ILE A 3 -5.91 -1.76 1.71
N LEU A 4 -4.92 -1.45 0.87
CA LEU A 4 -3.52 -1.55 1.22
C LEU A 4 -3.01 -0.15 1.54
N VAL A 5 -2.43 0.03 2.73
CA VAL A 5 -1.82 1.29 3.16
C VAL A 5 -0.31 1.10 3.18
N ILE A 6 0.41 1.94 2.44
CA ILE A 6 1.86 1.88 2.31
C ILE A 6 2.44 3.16 2.90
N GLU A 7 2.99 3.06 4.12
CA GLU A 7 3.48 4.21 4.89
C GLU A 7 4.61 3.77 5.81
N ASP A 8 5.77 4.44 5.75
CA ASP A 8 6.93 4.07 6.57
C ASP A 8 6.89 4.63 7.99
N ASP A 9 6.11 5.66 8.26
CA ASP A 9 5.92 6.18 9.62
C ASP A 9 4.95 5.26 10.37
N ALA A 10 5.45 4.56 11.38
CA ALA A 10 4.67 3.54 12.10
C ALA A 10 3.44 4.11 12.79
N LEU A 11 3.55 5.30 13.39
CA LEU A 11 2.41 5.93 14.07
C LEU A 11 1.35 6.39 13.08
N LEU A 12 1.78 6.98 11.97
CA LEU A 12 0.86 7.41 10.93
C LEU A 12 0.17 6.21 10.28
N LEU A 13 0.92 5.15 9.99
CA LEU A 13 0.36 3.90 9.45
C LEU A 13 -0.73 3.35 10.36
N GLN A 14 -0.43 3.24 11.66
CA GLN A 14 -1.38 2.74 12.63
C GLN A 14 -2.65 3.60 12.69
N GLY A 15 -2.48 4.91 12.70
CA GLY A 15 -3.60 5.84 12.72
C GLY A 15 -4.49 5.74 11.50
N LEU A 16 -3.88 5.62 10.32
CA LEU A 16 -4.62 5.46 9.06
C LEU A 16 -5.41 4.15 9.04
N ILE A 17 -4.80 3.05 9.47
CA ILE A 17 -5.47 1.75 9.53
C ILE A 17 -6.64 1.79 10.48
N LEU A 18 -6.46 2.34 11.68
CA LEU A 18 -7.54 2.44 12.67
C LEU A 18 -8.69 3.29 12.16
N ALA A 19 -8.38 4.41 11.50
CA ALA A 19 -9.41 5.28 10.94
C ALA A 19 -10.22 4.57 9.87
N MET A 20 -9.57 3.83 8.98
CA MET A 20 -10.27 3.12 7.91
C MET A 20 -11.05 1.93 8.44
N GLN A 21 -10.52 1.21 9.42
CA GLN A 21 -11.23 0.10 10.04
C GLN A 21 -12.49 0.58 10.76
N SER A 22 -12.45 1.76 11.37
CA SER A 22 -13.63 2.35 12.03
C SER A 22 -14.76 2.64 11.05
N GLU A 23 -14.43 2.82 9.77
CA GLU A 23 -15.42 3.01 8.70
C GLU A 23 -15.86 1.67 8.07
N GLY A 24 -15.41 0.56 8.60
CA GLY A 24 -15.81 -0.77 8.14
C GLY A 24 -14.95 -1.37 7.04
N TYR A 25 -13.80 -0.76 6.71
CA TYR A 25 -12.90 -1.30 5.69
C TYR A 25 -11.95 -2.34 6.27
N VAL A 26 -11.56 -3.29 5.44
CA VAL A 26 -10.49 -4.24 5.75
C VAL A 26 -9.18 -3.62 5.25
N CYS A 27 -8.18 -3.50 6.12
CA CYS A 27 -6.93 -2.83 5.78
C CYS A 27 -5.73 -3.71 6.09
N ASP A 28 -4.78 -3.75 5.15
CA ASP A 28 -3.44 -4.26 5.40
C ASP A 28 -2.47 -3.08 5.36
N GLY A 29 -1.47 -3.10 6.24
CA GLY A 29 -0.46 -2.05 6.29
C GLY A 29 0.93 -2.60 6.05
N VAL A 30 1.70 -1.90 5.23
CA VAL A 30 3.11 -2.22 4.96
C VAL A 30 3.94 -0.94 5.03
N SER A 31 5.23 -1.09 5.29
CA SER A 31 6.11 0.06 5.50
C SER A 31 7.18 0.24 4.43
N THR A 32 7.27 -0.66 3.47
CA THR A 32 8.25 -0.60 2.38
C THR A 32 7.61 -0.97 1.06
N ALA A 33 8.26 -0.55 -0.04
CA ALA A 33 7.83 -0.91 -1.38
C ALA A 33 7.95 -2.43 -1.61
N HIS A 34 8.97 -3.05 -1.04
CA HIS A 34 9.18 -4.50 -1.14
C HIS A 34 8.00 -5.28 -0.53
N GLU A 35 7.60 -4.89 0.69
CA GLU A 35 6.45 -5.52 1.35
C GLU A 35 5.16 -5.27 0.57
N ALA A 36 5.00 -4.07 0.01
CA ALA A 36 3.83 -3.73 -0.80
C ALA A 36 3.75 -4.62 -2.04
N ALA A 37 4.87 -4.85 -2.71
CA ALA A 37 4.91 -5.71 -3.89
C ALA A 37 4.50 -7.15 -3.55
N LEU A 38 4.97 -7.67 -2.41
CA LEU A 38 4.59 -9.01 -1.94
C LEU A 38 3.09 -9.09 -1.63
N SER A 39 2.54 -8.08 -0.97
CA SER A 39 1.11 -8.03 -0.66
C SER A 39 0.27 -7.99 -1.92
N LEU A 40 0.66 -7.18 -2.90
CA LEU A 40 -0.06 -7.04 -4.16
C LEU A 40 0.01 -8.32 -5.01
N ALA A 41 1.08 -9.08 -4.88
CA ALA A 41 1.21 -10.36 -5.58
C ALA A 41 0.25 -11.44 -5.04
N SER A 42 -0.10 -11.34 -3.75
CA SER A 42 -0.87 -12.37 -3.06
C SER A 42 -2.31 -11.99 -2.77
N ASN A 43 -2.68 -10.73 -2.93
CA ASN A 43 -3.99 -10.21 -2.55
C ASN A 43 -4.54 -9.26 -3.60
N HIS A 44 -5.85 -9.13 -3.60
CA HIS A 44 -6.54 -8.14 -4.43
C HIS A 44 -7.03 -7.00 -3.54
N TYR A 45 -6.65 -5.76 -3.90
CA TYR A 45 -7.05 -4.56 -3.16
C TYR A 45 -7.92 -3.65 -4.03
N SER A 46 -8.92 -3.04 -3.40
CA SER A 46 -9.80 -2.07 -4.07
C SER A 46 -9.18 -0.69 -4.12
N LEU A 47 -8.29 -0.39 -3.16
CA LEU A 47 -7.66 0.93 -3.03
C LEU A 47 -6.28 0.77 -2.43
N ILE A 48 -5.35 1.61 -2.89
CA ILE A 48 -3.99 1.70 -2.35
C ILE A 48 -3.76 3.13 -1.88
N VAL A 49 -3.37 3.28 -0.61
CA VAL A 49 -2.94 4.57 -0.05
C VAL A 49 -1.42 4.52 0.03
N LEU A 50 -0.75 5.40 -0.69
CA LEU A 50 0.69 5.34 -0.91
C LEU A 50 1.40 6.59 -0.41
N ASP A 51 2.40 6.41 0.48
CA ASP A 51 3.38 7.43 0.82
C ASP A 51 4.46 7.45 -0.27
N LEU A 52 4.75 8.62 -0.83
CA LEU A 52 5.72 8.77 -1.90
C LEU A 52 7.18 8.72 -1.43
N GLY A 53 7.41 8.88 -0.12
CA GLY A 53 8.76 8.90 0.45
C GLY A 53 9.16 7.58 1.11
N LEU A 54 8.93 6.43 0.47
CA LEU A 54 9.28 5.13 1.03
C LEU A 54 10.80 4.96 1.17
N PRO A 55 11.27 4.20 2.19
CA PRO A 55 12.69 4.08 2.47
C PRO A 55 13.48 3.31 1.42
N ASP A 56 12.86 2.37 0.72
CA ASP A 56 13.54 1.49 -0.23
C ASP A 56 13.29 1.85 -1.70
N GLU A 57 12.29 2.68 -1.98
CA GLU A 57 11.96 3.06 -3.35
C GLU A 57 11.11 4.32 -3.37
N ASP A 58 11.31 5.18 -4.37
CA ASP A 58 10.41 6.31 -4.63
C ASP A 58 9.00 5.78 -4.93
N GLY A 59 8.00 6.32 -4.22
CA GLY A 59 6.61 5.87 -4.37
C GLY A 59 6.06 6.04 -5.78
N LEU A 60 6.45 7.11 -6.49
CA LEU A 60 6.02 7.31 -7.88
C LEU A 60 6.64 6.25 -8.80
N HIS A 61 7.91 5.91 -8.57
CA HIS A 61 8.58 4.86 -9.33
C HIS A 61 7.94 3.49 -9.07
N PHE A 62 7.65 3.19 -7.80
CA PHE A 62 6.95 1.97 -7.42
C PHE A 62 5.59 1.87 -8.10
N LEU A 63 4.82 2.95 -8.09
CA LEU A 63 3.49 2.98 -8.70
C LEU A 63 3.57 2.75 -10.21
N SER A 64 4.53 3.39 -10.89
CA SER A 64 4.75 3.20 -12.32
C SER A 64 5.08 1.75 -12.65
N ARG A 65 5.95 1.14 -11.84
CA ARG A 65 6.33 -0.27 -12.02
C ARG A 65 5.13 -1.19 -11.85
N MET A 66 4.31 -0.97 -10.83
CA MET A 66 3.12 -1.78 -10.59
C MET A 66 2.10 -1.65 -11.72
N ARG A 67 1.93 -0.46 -12.26
CA ARG A 67 1.03 -0.24 -13.39
C ARG A 67 1.51 -0.97 -14.64
N ARG A 68 2.82 -0.94 -14.92
CA ARG A 68 3.38 -1.66 -16.07
C ARG A 68 3.18 -3.17 -15.96
N GLU A 69 3.44 -3.73 -14.78
CA GLU A 69 3.25 -5.16 -14.54
C GLU A 69 1.79 -5.56 -14.72
N LYS A 70 0.87 -4.74 -14.24
CA LYS A 70 -0.56 -4.98 -14.35
C LYS A 70 -1.04 -4.88 -15.79
N MET A 71 -0.47 -3.98 -16.58
CA MET A 71 -0.85 -3.80 -17.98
C MET A 71 -0.34 -4.91 -18.90
N THR A 72 0.70 -5.63 -18.48
CA THR A 72 1.25 -6.73 -19.28
C THR A 72 0.53 -8.05 -19.05
N GLN A 73 -0.38 -8.07 -18.12
CA GLN A 73 -1.23 -9.22 -17.85
C GLN A 73 -2.52 -9.13 -18.65
#